data_9371785cf6372a58d30d1d50914b3e8e
#
_entry.id   9371785cf6372a58d30d1d50914b3e8e
#
_cell.length_a   1.000
_cell.length_b   1.000
_cell.length_c   1.000
_cell.angle_alpha   90.00
_cell.angle_beta   90.00
_cell.angle_gamma   90.00
#
_symmetry.space_group_name_H-M   'P 1'
#
loop_
_entity.id
_entity.type
_entity.pdbx_description
1 polymer ?
#
loop_
_entity_poly.entity_id
_entity_poly.type
_entity_poly.pdbx_seq_one_letter_code
_entity_poly.pdbx_strand_id
1 'polypeptide(L)'
;MAGKRVTKAEATLRTQEVYGLLSHGYSRAQILQETAGWGIAERTVDVYIQKARELLEEDCNIARPAYLAELLQRLRTYEIAAAKRGQYQVAVNSASQQAKLVGLDP
;
A
#
# COMPACT_ATOMS: atom_id res chain seq x y z
N MET A 1 -25.18 8.37 28.08
CA MET A 1 -26.01 8.64 26.89
C MET A 1 -25.48 7.83 25.72
N ALA A 2 -26.38 7.21 25.02
CA ALA A 2 -25.98 6.50 23.82
C ALA A 2 -25.30 7.48 22.87
N GLY A 3 -24.18 7.09 22.34
CA GLY A 3 -23.43 7.90 21.40
C GLY A 3 -24.29 8.28 20.19
N LYS A 4 -23.99 9.42 19.63
CA LYS A 4 -24.57 9.88 18.40
C LYS A 4 -24.29 8.85 17.31
N ARG A 5 -25.29 8.43 16.57
CA ARG A 5 -25.11 7.54 15.43
C ARG A 5 -24.23 8.23 14.40
N VAL A 6 -23.18 7.56 14.01
CA VAL A 6 -22.30 8.04 12.95
C VAL A 6 -23.05 7.96 11.63
N THR A 7 -23.10 9.05 10.90
CA THR A 7 -23.73 9.07 9.58
C THR A 7 -22.88 8.23 8.60
N LYS A 8 -23.51 7.78 7.52
CA LYS A 8 -22.81 7.05 6.47
C LYS A 8 -21.68 7.88 5.86
N ALA A 9 -21.89 9.19 5.72
CA ALA A 9 -20.87 10.11 5.22
C ALA A 9 -19.67 10.22 6.16
N GLU A 10 -19.94 10.32 7.48
CA GLU A 10 -18.86 10.36 8.48
C GLU A 10 -18.07 9.05 8.50
N ALA A 11 -18.76 7.90 8.43
CA ALA A 11 -18.12 6.60 8.38
C ALA A 11 -17.21 6.47 7.14
N THR A 12 -17.64 6.98 6.01
CA THR A 12 -16.86 6.97 4.77
C THR A 12 -15.61 7.83 4.93
N LEU A 13 -15.74 9.04 5.47
CA LEU A 13 -14.60 9.94 5.71
C LEU A 13 -13.58 9.31 6.66
N ARG A 14 -14.05 8.70 7.74
CA ARG A 14 -13.18 8.03 8.72
C ARG A 14 -12.45 6.84 8.10
N THR A 15 -13.14 6.07 7.28
CA THR A 15 -12.51 4.96 6.54
C THR A 15 -11.41 5.49 5.61
N GLN A 16 -11.66 6.60 4.92
CA GLN A 16 -10.67 7.22 4.04
C GLN A 16 -9.45 7.74 4.80
N GLU A 17 -9.65 8.32 5.98
CA GLU A 17 -8.54 8.76 6.84
C GLU A 17 -7.69 7.56 7.28
N VAL A 18 -8.32 6.48 7.71
CA VAL A 18 -7.63 5.24 8.08
C VAL A 18 -6.90 4.65 6.88
N TYR A 19 -7.51 4.68 5.71
CA TYR A 19 -6.87 4.24 4.47
C TYR A 19 -5.57 5.02 4.21
N GLY A 20 -5.61 6.34 4.39
CA GLY A 20 -4.42 7.18 4.25
C GLY A 20 -3.31 6.78 5.23
N LEU A 21 -3.66 6.52 6.48
CA LEU A 21 -2.70 6.10 7.51
C LEU A 21 -2.09 4.74 7.16
N LEU A 22 -2.90 3.78 6.74
CA LEU A 22 -2.42 2.46 6.30
C LEU A 22 -1.48 2.59 5.10
N SER A 23 -1.80 3.46 4.16
CA SER A 23 -0.98 3.69 2.97
C SER A 23 0.39 4.26 3.32
N HIS A 24 0.49 4.96 4.45
CA HIS A 24 1.77 5.48 4.97
C HIS A 24 2.49 4.50 5.90
N GLY A 25 1.98 3.29 6.02
CA GLY A 25 2.63 2.24 6.80
C GLY A 25 2.35 2.28 8.30
N TYR A 26 1.32 3.00 8.72
CA TYR A 26 0.95 3.06 10.15
C TYR A 26 0.46 1.71 10.64
N SER A 27 0.93 1.30 11.83
CA SER A 27 0.47 0.10 12.50
C SER A 27 -0.89 0.35 13.16
N ARG A 28 -1.56 -0.73 13.59
CA ARG A 28 -2.82 -0.62 14.35
C ARG A 28 -2.65 0.27 15.58
N ALA A 29 -1.57 0.09 16.34
CA ALA A 29 -1.30 0.89 17.53
C ALA A 29 -1.18 2.39 17.19
N GLN A 30 -0.47 2.71 16.12
CA GLN A 30 -0.32 4.08 15.65
C GLN A 30 -1.66 4.67 15.18
N ILE A 31 -2.47 3.88 14.50
CA ILE A 31 -3.81 4.30 14.04
C ILE A 31 -4.71 4.58 15.24
N LEU A 32 -4.65 3.73 16.28
CA LEU A 32 -5.41 3.97 17.50
C LEU A 32 -5.01 5.28 18.18
N GLN A 33 -3.74 5.62 18.18
CA GLN A 33 -3.26 6.90 18.70
C GLN A 33 -3.79 8.08 17.89
N GLU A 34 -3.72 7.99 16.56
CA GLU A 34 -4.19 9.04 15.67
C GLU A 34 -5.70 9.27 15.76
N THR A 35 -6.46 8.22 16.03
CA THR A 35 -7.93 8.28 16.09
C THR A 35 -8.46 8.46 17.51
N ALA A 36 -7.59 8.60 18.51
CA ALA A 36 -8.00 8.73 19.90
C ALA A 36 -8.97 9.88 20.14
N GLY A 37 -8.82 10.98 19.40
CA GLY A 37 -9.69 12.15 19.49
C GLY A 37 -11.09 11.96 18.92
N TRP A 38 -11.36 10.85 18.25
CA TRP A 38 -12.69 10.61 17.66
C TRP A 38 -13.74 10.20 18.71
N GLY A 39 -13.31 9.79 19.89
CA GLY A 39 -14.24 9.41 20.98
C GLY A 39 -15.02 8.15 20.70
N ILE A 40 -14.46 7.21 19.95
CA ILE A 40 -15.09 5.94 19.59
C ILE A 40 -14.29 4.77 20.19
N ALA A 41 -14.95 3.62 20.32
CA ALA A 41 -14.31 2.40 20.85
C ALA A 41 -13.27 1.88 19.85
N GLU A 42 -12.22 1.24 20.38
CA GLU A 42 -11.20 0.56 19.58
C GLU A 42 -11.82 -0.42 18.58
N ARG A 43 -12.86 -1.12 19.01
CA ARG A 43 -13.61 -2.05 18.17
C ARG A 43 -14.15 -1.38 16.90
N THR A 44 -14.63 -0.15 17.04
CA THR A 44 -15.13 0.62 15.90
C THR A 44 -13.99 1.05 14.98
N VAL A 45 -12.85 1.43 15.56
CA VAL A 45 -11.64 1.73 14.78
C VAL A 45 -11.20 0.49 14.00
N ASP A 46 -11.24 -0.70 14.61
CA ASP A 46 -10.90 -1.95 13.92
C ASP A 46 -11.80 -2.22 12.72
N VAL A 47 -13.08 -1.86 12.80
CA VAL A 47 -14.00 -1.95 11.66
C VAL A 47 -13.53 -1.05 10.50
N TYR A 48 -13.13 0.18 10.81
CA TYR A 48 -12.60 1.10 9.80
C TYR A 48 -11.30 0.60 9.20
N ILE A 49 -10.41 0.03 10.02
CA ILE A 49 -9.17 -0.57 9.55
C ILE A 49 -9.46 -1.72 8.58
N GLN A 50 -10.40 -2.59 8.91
CA GLN A 50 -10.77 -3.72 8.05
C GLN A 50 -11.31 -3.24 6.70
N LYS A 51 -12.22 -2.27 6.72
CA LYS A 51 -12.76 -1.69 5.49
C LYS A 51 -11.67 -1.01 4.65
N ALA A 52 -10.77 -0.28 5.30
CA ALA A 52 -9.66 0.38 4.62
C ALA A 52 -8.71 -0.63 3.98
N ARG A 53 -8.44 -1.75 4.64
CA ARG A 53 -7.61 -2.84 4.08
C ARG A 53 -8.26 -3.46 2.85
N GLU A 54 -9.57 -3.67 2.88
CA GLU A 54 -10.31 -4.20 1.74
C GLU A 54 -10.21 -3.26 0.53
N LEU A 55 -10.34 -1.95 0.76
CA LEU A 55 -10.19 -0.94 -0.28
C LEU A 55 -8.76 -0.92 -0.82
N LEU A 56 -7.77 -1.03 0.05
CA LEU A 56 -6.37 -1.05 -0.36
C LEU A 56 -6.05 -2.26 -1.23
N GLU A 57 -6.55 -3.43 -0.87
CA GLU A 57 -6.40 -4.65 -1.66
C GLU A 57 -7.07 -4.52 -3.03
N GLU A 58 -8.27 -3.97 -3.07
CA GLU A 58 -9.01 -3.72 -4.30
C GLU A 58 -8.26 -2.77 -5.22
N ASP A 59 -7.79 -1.65 -4.67
CA ASP A 59 -7.01 -0.66 -5.42
C ASP A 59 -5.71 -1.25 -5.95
N CYS A 60 -5.00 -2.04 -5.14
CA CYS A 60 -3.79 -2.73 -5.56
C CYS A 60 -4.06 -3.72 -6.69
N ASN A 61 -5.16 -4.45 -6.63
CA ASN A 61 -5.54 -5.42 -7.68
C ASN A 61 -5.87 -4.70 -8.99
N ILE A 62 -6.57 -3.58 -8.93
CA ILE A 62 -6.92 -2.79 -10.13
C ILE A 62 -5.66 -2.16 -10.74
N ALA A 63 -4.79 -1.60 -9.90
CA ALA A 63 -3.60 -0.89 -10.35
C ALA A 63 -2.40 -1.80 -10.62
N ARG A 64 -2.48 -3.09 -10.26
CA ARG A 64 -1.35 -4.01 -10.31
C ARG A 64 -0.65 -4.11 -11.66
N PRO A 65 -1.37 -4.28 -12.79
CA PRO A 65 -0.70 -4.35 -14.09
C PRO A 65 0.08 -3.08 -14.45
N ALA A 66 -0.49 -1.91 -14.17
CA ALA A 66 0.16 -0.63 -14.43
C ALA A 66 1.40 -0.45 -13.54
N TYR A 67 1.29 -0.78 -12.26
CA TYR A 67 2.41 -0.70 -11.32
C TYR A 67 3.53 -1.66 -11.71
N LEU A 68 3.18 -2.88 -12.13
CA LEU A 68 4.14 -3.88 -12.60
C LEU A 68 4.90 -3.36 -13.82
N ALA A 69 4.20 -2.76 -14.78
CA ALA A 69 4.81 -2.19 -15.97
C ALA A 69 5.80 -1.07 -15.62
N GLU A 70 5.43 -0.17 -14.71
CA GLU A 70 6.32 0.89 -14.23
C GLU A 70 7.56 0.34 -13.55
N LEU A 71 7.39 -0.66 -12.70
CA LEU A 71 8.49 -1.28 -11.97
C LEU A 71 9.47 -1.95 -12.92
N LEU A 72 8.97 -2.70 -13.91
CA LEU A 72 9.80 -3.31 -14.94
C LEU A 72 10.58 -2.26 -15.72
N GLN A 73 9.95 -1.13 -16.06
CA GLN A 73 10.61 -0.06 -16.79
C GLN A 73 11.75 0.56 -15.97
N ARG A 74 11.53 0.78 -14.67
CA ARG A 74 12.58 1.29 -13.77
C ARG A 74 13.76 0.33 -13.68
N LEU A 75 13.48 -0.95 -13.51
CA LEU A 75 14.53 -1.97 -13.42
C LEU A 75 15.34 -2.07 -14.71
N ARG A 76 14.68 -1.97 -15.87
CA ARG A 76 15.37 -1.96 -17.17
C ARG A 76 16.28 -0.73 -17.29
N THR A 77 15.81 0.42 -16.84
CA THR A 77 16.60 1.65 -16.84
C THR A 77 17.89 1.48 -16.00
N TYR A 78 17.76 0.90 -14.81
CA TYR A 78 18.90 0.65 -13.92
C TYR A 78 19.86 -0.38 -14.52
N GLU A 79 19.33 -1.44 -15.13
CA GLU A 79 20.14 -2.45 -15.81
C GLU A 79 21.00 -1.84 -16.90
N ILE A 80 20.40 -1.03 -17.76
CA ILE A 80 21.09 -0.36 -18.87
C ILE A 80 22.17 0.60 -18.34
N ALA A 81 21.82 1.40 -17.34
CA ALA A 81 22.76 2.34 -16.73
C ALA A 81 23.93 1.63 -16.07
N ALA A 82 23.67 0.54 -15.34
CA ALA A 82 24.70 -0.27 -14.68
C ALA A 82 25.62 -0.93 -15.71
N ALA A 83 25.07 -1.48 -16.77
CA ALA A 83 25.84 -2.12 -17.84
C ALA A 83 26.78 -1.12 -18.53
N LYS A 84 26.30 0.10 -18.80
CA LYS A 84 27.11 1.18 -19.40
C LYS A 84 28.30 1.58 -18.51
N ARG A 85 28.15 1.46 -17.19
CA ARG A 85 29.22 1.77 -16.23
C ARG A 85 30.11 0.57 -15.92
N GLY A 86 29.89 -0.56 -16.56
CA GLY A 86 30.62 -1.79 -16.30
C GLY A 86 30.25 -2.45 -14.98
N GLN A 87 29.15 -2.08 -14.36
CA GLN A 87 28.64 -2.67 -13.13
C GLN A 87 27.79 -3.90 -13.45
N TYR A 88 28.41 -4.93 -13.99
CA TYR A 88 27.71 -6.09 -14.53
C TYR A 88 26.91 -6.87 -13.48
N GLN A 89 27.43 -6.95 -12.25
CA GLN A 89 26.70 -7.65 -11.19
C GLN A 89 25.38 -6.94 -10.85
N VAL A 90 25.39 -5.61 -10.83
CA VAL A 90 24.18 -4.81 -10.61
C VAL A 90 23.20 -5.03 -11.76
N ALA A 91 23.69 -5.05 -13.00
CA ALA A 91 22.84 -5.29 -14.17
C ALA A 91 22.20 -6.68 -14.12
N VAL A 92 22.97 -7.70 -13.75
CA VAL A 92 22.48 -9.09 -13.61
C VAL A 92 21.42 -9.16 -12.51
N ASN A 93 21.65 -8.52 -11.37
CA ASN A 93 20.69 -8.51 -10.28
C ASN A 93 19.36 -7.84 -10.71
N SER A 94 19.43 -6.75 -11.46
CA SER A 94 18.26 -6.08 -11.99
C SER A 94 17.48 -6.97 -12.96
N ALA A 95 18.21 -7.65 -13.86
CA ALA A 95 17.59 -8.59 -14.80
C ALA A 95 16.91 -9.75 -14.07
N SER A 96 17.53 -10.27 -13.02
CA SER A 96 16.97 -11.32 -12.18
C SER A 96 15.68 -10.88 -11.51
N GLN A 97 15.60 -9.65 -10.99
CA GLN A 97 14.39 -9.10 -10.40
C GLN A 97 13.28 -8.94 -11.44
N GLN A 98 13.62 -8.52 -12.65
CA GLN A 98 12.66 -8.43 -13.75
C GLN A 98 12.04 -9.80 -14.06
N ALA A 99 12.86 -10.83 -14.12
CA ALA A 99 12.40 -12.20 -14.37
C ALA A 99 11.43 -12.68 -13.27
N LYS A 100 11.75 -12.41 -12.02
CA LYS A 100 10.89 -12.77 -10.88
C LYS A 100 9.53 -12.10 -10.95
N LEU A 101 9.51 -10.82 -11.33
CA LEU A 101 8.27 -10.04 -11.40
C LEU A 101 7.30 -10.59 -12.45
N VAL A 102 7.81 -11.18 -13.54
CA VAL A 102 6.97 -11.75 -14.60
C VAL A 102 6.81 -13.28 -14.45
N GLY A 103 7.26 -13.85 -13.34
CA GLY A 103 7.06 -15.27 -13.06
C GLY A 103 8.02 -16.21 -13.80
N LEU A 104 9.16 -15.72 -14.26
CA LEU A 104 10.19 -16.51 -14.95
C LEU A 104 11.30 -16.98 -14.04
N ASP A 105 11.10 -16.90 -12.73
CA ASP A 105 12.06 -17.38 -11.75
C ASP A 105 12.16 -18.89 -11.79
N PRO A 106 13.34 -19.49 -11.97
CA PRO A 106 13.50 -20.94 -11.99
C PRO A 106 13.22 -21.60 -10.65
#